data_344450763abaaddcc6c0f971bab4b0aa
#
_entry.id   344450763abaaddcc6c0f971bab4b0aa
#
_cell.length_a   1.000
_cell.length_b   1.000
_cell.length_c   1.000
_cell.angle_alpha   90.00
_cell.angle_beta   90.00
_cell.angle_gamma   90.00
#
_symmetry.space_group_name_H-M   'P 1'
#
loop_
_entity.id
_entity.type
_entity.pdbx_description
1 polymer ?
#
loop_
_entity_poly.entity_id
_entity_poly.type
_entity_poly.pdbx_seq_one_letter_code
_entity_poly.pdbx_strand_id
1 'polypeptide(L)'
;MRTLVSRIGLSLFGLTLASSAMAATTVTGQITSSLTLISSCQVNGSGGSTGLNFGALNFGTANSLFTTANGQVLGGGGGALSILCSSGTTPSVKVRAGANDGKSPGGSRALYDGVANYVPYDLYTDAGHSQLLAIDGVITLAASTGVAQTVNIYGQAVGKAGLPAGTYTDTIAVELTF
;
A
#
# COMPACT_ATOMS: atom_id res chain seq x y z
N MET A 1 -60.52 -96.03 37.70
CA MET A 1 -60.55 -94.87 37.89
C MET A 1 -59.37 -94.05 37.46
N ARG A 2 -59.19 -93.86 36.22
CA ARG A 2 -58.07 -93.08 35.68
C ARG A 2 -58.62 -92.25 34.52
N THR A 3 -58.74 -90.99 34.71
CA THR A 3 -59.18 -90.04 33.70
C THR A 3 -57.98 -89.58 32.89
N LEU A 4 -58.03 -89.82 31.62
CA LEU A 4 -57.02 -89.36 30.65
C LEU A 4 -57.48 -88.01 30.15
N VAL A 5 -56.68 -86.97 30.40
CA VAL A 5 -56.91 -85.62 29.85
C VAL A 5 -55.96 -85.37 28.65
N SER A 6 -56.54 -85.31 27.48
CA SER A 6 -55.91 -85.01 26.22
C SER A 6 -55.56 -83.48 26.19
N ARG A 7 -54.34 -83.15 25.98
CA ARG A 7 -53.87 -81.74 25.73
C ARG A 7 -53.70 -81.54 24.23
N ILE A 8 -54.58 -80.70 23.68
CA ILE A 8 -54.44 -80.19 22.31
C ILE A 8 -53.44 -79.07 22.36
N GLY A 9 -52.27 -79.23 21.70
CA GLY A 9 -51.26 -78.20 21.53
C GLY A 9 -51.61 -77.31 20.34
N LEU A 10 -51.82 -76.02 20.61
CA LEU A 10 -52.05 -75.03 19.61
C LEU A 10 -50.67 -74.45 19.20
N SER A 11 -50.18 -74.83 18.02
CA SER A 11 -48.94 -74.33 17.46
C SER A 11 -49.15 -72.90 16.87
N LEU A 12 -48.63 -71.90 17.55
CA LEU A 12 -48.62 -70.52 17.04
C LEU A 12 -47.44 -70.38 16.09
N PHE A 13 -47.70 -70.27 14.79
CA PHE A 13 -46.68 -70.04 13.77
C PHE A 13 -46.39 -68.55 13.79
N GLY A 14 -45.25 -68.14 14.45
CA GLY A 14 -44.78 -66.76 14.46
C GLY A 14 -44.12 -66.38 13.12
N LEU A 15 -44.75 -65.51 12.37
CA LEU A 15 -44.23 -64.93 11.13
C LEU A 15 -43.22 -63.83 11.52
N THR A 16 -41.96 -64.10 11.51
CA THR A 16 -40.90 -63.10 11.71
C THR A 16 -40.72 -62.30 10.42
N LEU A 17 -41.20 -61.07 10.39
CA LEU A 17 -40.89 -60.06 9.38
C LEU A 17 -39.45 -59.65 9.58
N ALA A 18 -38.53 -60.17 8.73
CA ALA A 18 -37.14 -59.71 8.65
C ALA A 18 -37.15 -58.32 7.95
N SER A 19 -37.02 -57.25 8.74
CA SER A 19 -36.75 -55.89 8.23
C SER A 19 -35.33 -55.86 7.71
N SER A 20 -35.14 -55.85 6.39
CA SER A 20 -33.86 -55.58 5.75
C SER A 20 -33.50 -54.11 5.97
N ALA A 21 -32.64 -53.84 6.96
CA ALA A 21 -32.03 -52.55 7.14
C ALA A 21 -31.12 -52.26 5.91
N MET A 22 -31.56 -51.37 5.02
CA MET A 22 -30.70 -50.85 3.98
C MET A 22 -29.58 -50.03 4.64
N ALA A 23 -28.36 -50.55 4.67
CA ALA A 23 -27.19 -49.78 5.09
C ALA A 23 -26.95 -48.65 4.10
N ALA A 24 -26.98 -47.42 4.61
CA ALA A 24 -26.60 -46.25 3.81
C ALA A 24 -25.12 -46.36 3.37
N THR A 25 -24.87 -46.34 2.08
CA THR A 25 -23.53 -46.38 1.53
C THR A 25 -22.98 -44.96 1.54
N THR A 26 -21.92 -44.72 2.31
CA THR A 26 -21.21 -43.44 2.33
C THR A 26 -20.09 -43.46 1.27
N VAL A 27 -20.14 -42.51 0.34
CA VAL A 27 -19.04 -42.27 -0.62
C VAL A 27 -18.23 -41.06 -0.11
N THR A 28 -16.95 -41.28 0.11
CA THR A 28 -16.02 -40.20 0.54
C THR A 28 -15.17 -39.77 -0.63
N GLY A 29 -14.89 -38.48 -0.70
CA GLY A 29 -14.01 -37.87 -1.70
C GLY A 29 -13.22 -36.74 -1.07
N GLN A 30 -12.27 -36.18 -1.85
CA GLN A 30 -11.46 -35.05 -1.45
C GLN A 30 -11.66 -33.89 -2.45
N ILE A 31 -11.67 -32.67 -1.92
CA ILE A 31 -11.61 -31.45 -2.72
C ILE A 31 -10.26 -30.81 -2.43
N THR A 32 -9.42 -30.68 -3.48
CA THR A 32 -8.15 -29.93 -3.36
C THR A 32 -8.42 -28.47 -3.65
N SER A 33 -8.02 -27.60 -2.72
CA SER A 33 -8.07 -26.13 -2.91
C SER A 33 -6.67 -25.55 -2.87
N SER A 34 -6.41 -24.54 -3.71
CA SER A 34 -5.12 -23.85 -3.77
C SER A 34 -5.32 -22.36 -3.97
N LEU A 35 -4.42 -21.55 -3.39
CA LEU A 35 -4.33 -20.11 -3.57
C LEU A 35 -2.85 -19.74 -3.71
N THR A 36 -2.51 -18.98 -4.73
CA THR A 36 -1.16 -18.42 -4.91
C THR A 36 -1.21 -16.93 -4.60
N LEU A 37 -0.37 -16.48 -3.68
CA LEU A 37 -0.19 -15.06 -3.36
C LEU A 37 1.10 -14.56 -4.00
N ILE A 38 1.04 -13.36 -4.58
CA ILE A 38 2.19 -12.64 -5.12
C ILE A 38 2.46 -11.40 -4.27
N SER A 39 3.72 -10.93 -4.28
CA SER A 39 4.10 -9.70 -3.60
C SER A 39 3.38 -8.50 -4.22
N SER A 40 2.99 -7.54 -3.39
CA SER A 40 2.32 -6.31 -3.80
C SER A 40 2.64 -5.19 -2.83
N CYS A 41 2.60 -3.94 -3.33
CA CYS A 41 2.69 -2.74 -2.51
C CYS A 41 1.54 -1.78 -2.81
N GLN A 42 1.19 -0.98 -1.82
CA GLN A 42 0.24 0.14 -1.91
C GLN A 42 0.95 1.43 -1.50
N VAL A 43 0.61 2.51 -2.18
CA VAL A 43 1.03 3.88 -1.88
C VAL A 43 -0.20 4.66 -1.45
N ASN A 44 -0.21 5.21 -0.24
CA ASN A 44 -1.35 5.94 0.33
C ASN A 44 -2.68 5.16 0.23
N GLY A 45 -2.62 3.83 0.43
CA GLY A 45 -3.78 2.94 0.34
C GLY A 45 -4.19 2.53 -1.08
N SER A 46 -3.53 3.02 -2.12
CA SER A 46 -3.80 2.69 -3.52
C SER A 46 -2.79 1.69 -4.05
N GLY A 47 -3.26 0.61 -4.67
CA GLY A 47 -2.44 -0.38 -5.36
C GLY A 47 -2.38 -0.13 -6.87
N GLY A 48 -1.39 -0.71 -7.53
CA GLY A 48 -1.20 -0.60 -8.98
C GLY A 48 0.28 -0.55 -9.35
N SER A 49 0.57 -0.56 -10.65
CA SER A 49 1.94 -0.49 -11.18
C SER A 49 2.28 0.86 -11.82
N THR A 50 1.28 1.71 -12.05
CA THR A 50 1.46 3.03 -12.69
C THR A 50 0.43 4.03 -12.17
N GLY A 51 0.76 5.32 -12.28
CA GLY A 51 -0.17 6.40 -11.94
C GLY A 51 -0.47 6.55 -10.44
N LEU A 52 0.32 5.94 -9.56
CA LEU A 52 0.17 6.08 -8.13
C LEU A 52 0.53 7.50 -7.68
N ASN A 53 -0.29 8.04 -6.77
CA ASN A 53 -0.03 9.34 -6.18
C ASN A 53 0.85 9.19 -4.91
N PHE A 54 2.11 9.59 -5.01
CA PHE A 54 3.04 9.61 -3.89
C PHE A 54 2.86 10.82 -2.95
N GLY A 55 1.92 11.70 -3.26
CA GLY A 55 1.62 12.85 -2.41
C GLY A 55 1.95 14.18 -3.08
N ALA A 56 1.86 15.24 -2.29
CA ALA A 56 2.16 16.60 -2.71
C ALA A 56 3.09 17.29 -1.72
N LEU A 57 4.07 18.01 -2.24
CA LEU A 57 4.90 18.94 -1.48
C LEU A 57 4.34 20.35 -1.67
N ASN A 58 3.87 20.95 -0.58
CA ASN A 58 3.34 22.30 -0.60
C ASN A 58 4.19 23.21 0.30
N PHE A 59 4.80 24.23 -0.27
CA PHE A 59 5.57 25.24 0.44
C PHE A 59 4.70 26.37 1.04
N GLY A 60 3.38 26.27 0.89
CA GLY A 60 2.43 27.25 1.40
C GLY A 60 2.38 28.54 0.55
N THR A 61 1.99 29.63 1.20
CA THR A 61 1.94 30.97 0.58
C THR A 61 3.01 31.84 1.23
N ALA A 62 3.85 32.42 0.41
CA ALA A 62 4.87 33.37 0.82
C ALA A 62 4.80 34.63 -0.03
N ASN A 63 5.34 35.75 0.47
CA ASN A 63 5.51 36.92 -0.37
C ASN A 63 6.75 36.72 -1.30
N SER A 64 6.85 37.48 -2.40
CA SER A 64 7.93 37.34 -3.38
C SER A 64 9.33 37.74 -2.87
N LEU A 65 9.44 38.19 -1.63
CA LEU A 65 10.69 38.57 -0.96
C LEU A 65 11.08 37.55 0.14
N PHE A 66 10.50 36.35 0.13
CA PHE A 66 10.83 35.32 1.11
C PHE A 66 12.29 34.88 0.99
N THR A 67 12.87 34.46 2.09
CA THR A 67 14.24 33.90 2.12
C THR A 67 14.19 32.38 1.91
N THR A 68 13.38 31.69 2.70
CA THR A 68 13.16 30.23 2.60
C THR A 68 11.71 29.91 2.84
N ALA A 69 11.21 28.84 2.21
CA ALA A 69 9.91 28.25 2.47
C ALA A 69 10.09 26.73 2.59
N ASN A 70 9.54 26.15 3.65
CA ASN A 70 9.68 24.74 3.96
C ASN A 70 8.35 24.02 3.76
N GLY A 71 8.42 22.74 3.38
CA GLY A 71 7.26 21.87 3.24
C GLY A 71 7.62 20.43 3.53
N GLN A 72 6.59 19.60 3.66
CA GLN A 72 6.72 18.15 3.76
C GLN A 72 5.82 17.51 2.71
N VAL A 73 6.26 16.42 2.13
CA VAL A 73 5.40 15.62 1.24
C VAL A 73 4.31 14.98 2.08
N LEU A 74 3.07 15.29 1.75
CA LEU A 74 1.89 14.70 2.34
C LEU A 74 1.21 13.80 1.32
N GLY A 75 0.81 12.61 1.75
CA GLY A 75 0.03 11.67 0.97
C GLY A 75 -1.40 12.18 0.68
N GLY A 76 -2.10 11.47 -0.15
CA GLY A 76 -3.51 11.76 -0.42
C GLY A 76 -4.35 11.78 0.87
N GLY A 77 -5.03 12.89 1.14
CA GLY A 77 -5.77 13.09 2.38
C GLY A 77 -5.04 13.88 3.48
N GLY A 78 -3.83 14.40 3.20
CA GLY A 78 -3.09 15.30 4.10
C GLY A 78 -2.29 14.60 5.20
N GLY A 79 -2.27 13.27 5.23
CA GLY A 79 -1.39 12.48 6.09
C GLY A 79 0.01 12.33 5.49
N ALA A 80 0.95 11.79 6.27
CA ALA A 80 2.28 11.46 5.77
C ALA A 80 2.22 10.42 4.62
N LEU A 81 3.19 10.45 3.71
CA LEU A 81 3.32 9.43 2.66
C LEU A 81 3.46 8.05 3.29
N SER A 82 2.61 7.13 2.90
CA SER A 82 2.47 5.79 3.47
C SER A 82 2.69 4.71 2.41
N ILE A 83 3.56 3.75 2.71
CA ILE A 83 3.85 2.57 1.88
C ILE A 83 3.47 1.32 2.67
N LEU A 84 2.61 0.48 2.11
CA LEU A 84 2.22 -0.81 2.65
C LEU A 84 2.56 -1.91 1.66
N CYS A 85 3.46 -2.80 2.02
CA CYS A 85 3.88 -3.92 1.16
C CYS A 85 3.61 -5.27 1.81
N SER A 86 3.58 -6.32 1.00
CA SER A 86 3.53 -7.70 1.45
C SER A 86 4.68 -7.98 2.43
N SER A 87 4.40 -8.78 3.47
CA SER A 87 5.40 -9.16 4.46
C SER A 87 6.62 -9.83 3.81
N GLY A 88 7.81 -9.49 4.29
CA GLY A 88 9.09 -10.02 3.81
C GLY A 88 9.70 -9.26 2.62
N THR A 89 9.01 -8.28 2.03
CA THR A 89 9.60 -7.40 1.01
C THR A 89 10.40 -6.27 1.65
N THR A 90 11.43 -5.78 0.97
CA THR A 90 12.21 -4.60 1.39
C THR A 90 12.00 -3.47 0.38
N PRO A 91 10.99 -2.61 0.61
CA PRO A 91 10.66 -1.57 -0.35
C PRO A 91 11.70 -0.46 -0.37
N SER A 92 11.88 0.15 -1.54
CA SER A 92 12.70 1.36 -1.70
C SER A 92 11.98 2.38 -2.56
N VAL A 93 12.03 3.65 -2.13
CA VAL A 93 11.46 4.79 -2.85
C VAL A 93 12.58 5.57 -3.49
N LYS A 94 12.59 5.65 -4.82
CA LYS A 94 13.54 6.43 -5.59
C LYS A 94 12.88 7.70 -6.09
N VAL A 95 13.46 8.85 -5.73
CA VAL A 95 12.98 10.17 -6.13
C VAL A 95 13.77 10.65 -7.34
N ARG A 96 13.12 10.60 -8.50
CA ARG A 96 13.72 10.89 -9.82
C ARG A 96 13.78 12.39 -10.09
N ALA A 97 14.14 12.71 -11.31
CA ALA A 97 14.16 14.07 -11.81
C ALA A 97 12.78 14.73 -11.74
N GLY A 98 12.76 16.02 -11.50
CA GLY A 98 11.64 16.92 -11.70
C GLY A 98 11.57 17.45 -13.13
N ALA A 99 10.48 18.11 -13.48
CA ALA A 99 10.32 18.70 -14.82
C ALA A 99 11.25 19.90 -15.05
N ASN A 100 11.70 20.57 -13.98
CA ASN A 100 12.44 21.82 -14.06
C ASN A 100 13.82 21.77 -13.38
N ASP A 101 14.42 20.59 -13.25
CA ASP A 101 15.72 20.42 -12.60
C ASP A 101 16.81 21.29 -13.26
N GLY A 102 17.66 21.89 -12.41
CA GLY A 102 18.79 22.72 -12.85
C GLY A 102 18.43 24.04 -13.53
N LYS A 103 17.15 24.43 -13.56
CA LYS A 103 16.70 25.68 -14.20
C LYS A 103 16.96 26.94 -13.35
N SER A 104 17.36 26.80 -12.10
CA SER A 104 17.64 27.91 -11.21
C SER A 104 18.84 27.61 -10.32
N PRO A 105 19.84 28.50 -10.16
CA PRO A 105 20.89 28.31 -9.18
C PRO A 105 20.34 28.41 -7.76
N GLY A 106 20.94 27.67 -6.81
CA GLY A 106 20.56 27.66 -5.41
C GLY A 106 19.70 26.45 -4.99
N GLY A 107 19.48 25.50 -5.91
CA GLY A 107 18.86 24.21 -5.66
C GLY A 107 19.07 23.27 -6.82
N SER A 108 18.92 21.97 -6.59
CA SER A 108 19.00 20.95 -7.66
C SER A 108 17.72 20.90 -8.49
N ARG A 109 16.60 21.35 -7.94
CA ARG A 109 15.27 21.36 -8.53
C ARG A 109 14.72 22.78 -8.62
N ALA A 110 13.69 23.00 -9.40
CA ALA A 110 13.05 24.30 -9.51
C ALA A 110 11.55 24.22 -9.72
N LEU A 111 10.80 25.08 -9.02
CA LEU A 111 9.41 25.36 -9.33
C LEU A 111 9.35 26.41 -10.45
N TYR A 112 8.37 26.31 -11.34
CA TYR A 112 8.20 27.14 -12.53
C TYR A 112 6.85 27.86 -12.52
N ASP A 113 6.82 29.14 -12.92
CA ASP A 113 5.62 29.97 -12.97
C ASP A 113 4.79 29.82 -14.26
N GLY A 114 5.24 28.98 -15.19
CA GLY A 114 4.60 28.83 -16.50
C GLY A 114 5.04 29.85 -17.54
N VAL A 115 5.87 30.84 -17.20
CA VAL A 115 6.32 31.90 -18.13
C VAL A 115 7.84 31.89 -18.31
N ALA A 116 8.63 32.28 -17.28
CA ALA A 116 10.09 32.35 -17.38
C ALA A 116 10.81 32.30 -16.03
N ASN A 117 10.08 32.29 -14.92
CA ASN A 117 10.68 32.44 -13.60
C ASN A 117 10.73 31.11 -12.86
N TYR A 118 11.81 30.90 -12.13
CA TYR A 118 12.06 29.66 -11.40
C TYR A 118 12.45 29.95 -9.96
N VAL A 119 11.86 29.19 -9.03
CA VAL A 119 12.23 29.17 -7.61
C VAL A 119 13.01 27.89 -7.34
N PRO A 120 14.29 27.98 -6.97
CA PRO A 120 15.08 26.79 -6.66
C PRO A 120 14.61 26.13 -5.37
N TYR A 121 14.66 24.79 -5.31
CA TYR A 121 14.40 24.04 -4.11
C TYR A 121 15.18 22.73 -4.09
N ASP A 122 15.31 22.16 -2.91
CA ASP A 122 15.87 20.82 -2.69
C ASP A 122 14.96 19.98 -1.82
N LEU A 123 15.17 18.67 -1.89
CA LEU A 123 14.50 17.68 -1.06
C LEU A 123 15.45 17.11 -0.02
N TYR A 124 14.89 16.67 1.11
CA TYR A 124 15.65 16.16 2.26
C TYR A 124 14.91 14.99 2.89
N THR A 125 15.64 14.10 3.56
CA THR A 125 15.07 13.01 4.32
C THR A 125 14.79 13.36 5.78
N ASP A 126 15.23 14.55 6.23
CA ASP A 126 15.06 15.04 7.59
C ASP A 126 14.42 16.44 7.64
N ALA A 127 13.68 16.72 8.69
CA ALA A 127 13.02 18.01 8.90
C ALA A 127 14.01 19.18 9.14
N GLY A 128 15.24 18.87 9.52
CA GLY A 128 16.31 19.86 9.71
C GLY A 128 17.00 20.27 8.42
N HIS A 129 16.64 19.69 7.28
CA HIS A 129 17.22 19.93 5.96
C HIS A 129 18.75 19.72 5.93
N SER A 130 19.25 18.72 6.66
CA SER A 130 20.67 18.39 6.73
C SER A 130 21.05 17.19 5.84
N GLN A 131 20.09 16.34 5.51
CA GLN A 131 20.26 15.13 4.71
C GLN A 131 19.62 15.30 3.34
N LEU A 132 20.42 15.81 2.39
CA LEU A 132 19.97 16.06 1.02
C LEU A 132 19.50 14.76 0.35
N LEU A 133 18.29 14.77 -0.19
CA LEU A 133 17.77 13.74 -1.09
C LEU A 133 17.99 14.20 -2.54
N ALA A 134 19.11 13.84 -3.10
CA ALA A 134 19.51 14.21 -4.45
C ALA A 134 18.53 13.65 -5.51
N ILE A 135 18.66 14.12 -6.74
CA ILE A 135 18.01 13.50 -7.90
C ILE A 135 18.51 12.05 -7.99
N ASP A 136 17.60 11.11 -8.24
CA ASP A 136 17.83 9.66 -8.18
C ASP A 136 18.17 9.11 -6.78
N GLY A 137 18.02 9.94 -5.74
CA GLY A 137 18.19 9.51 -4.36
C GLY A 137 17.19 8.43 -3.98
N VAL A 138 17.63 7.49 -3.13
CA VAL A 138 16.86 6.32 -2.72
C VAL A 138 16.64 6.34 -1.20
N ILE A 139 15.40 6.15 -0.80
CA ILE A 139 15.01 5.90 0.59
C ILE A 139 14.67 4.42 0.71
N THR A 140 15.52 3.65 1.40
CA THR A 140 15.28 2.23 1.68
C THR A 140 14.47 2.11 2.96
N LEU A 141 13.36 1.39 2.90
CA LEU A 141 12.50 1.12 4.04
C LEU A 141 12.94 -0.18 4.75
N ALA A 142 12.51 -0.35 5.98
CA ALA A 142 12.67 -1.62 6.68
C ALA A 142 11.89 -2.74 5.98
N ALA A 143 12.30 -3.98 6.20
CA ALA A 143 11.54 -5.14 5.71
C ALA A 143 10.09 -5.04 6.19
N SER A 144 9.15 -5.18 5.24
CA SER A 144 7.73 -5.06 5.52
C SER A 144 7.24 -6.21 6.40
N THR A 145 6.45 -5.88 7.40
CA THR A 145 5.73 -6.84 8.25
C THR A 145 4.25 -6.94 7.84
N GLY A 146 3.86 -6.34 6.73
CA GLY A 146 2.45 -6.20 6.34
C GLY A 146 1.75 -5.03 7.04
N VAL A 147 2.50 -4.11 7.63
CA VAL A 147 2.01 -2.87 8.24
C VAL A 147 2.54 -1.68 7.46
N ALA A 148 1.73 -0.63 7.34
CA ALA A 148 2.11 0.58 6.62
C ALA A 148 3.34 1.26 7.27
N GLN A 149 4.29 1.66 6.45
CA GLN A 149 5.48 2.41 6.83
C GLN A 149 5.38 3.84 6.32
N THR A 150 5.76 4.79 7.15
CA THR A 150 5.80 6.22 6.80
C THR A 150 7.09 6.56 6.09
N VAL A 151 7.01 7.31 4.99
CA VAL A 151 8.14 7.88 4.28
C VAL A 151 8.13 9.39 4.45
N ASN A 152 9.16 9.93 5.06
CA ASN A 152 9.28 11.37 5.26
C ASN A 152 10.18 11.96 4.17
N ILE A 153 9.64 12.93 3.44
CA ILE A 153 10.37 13.74 2.47
C ILE A 153 10.04 15.21 2.76
N TYR A 154 11.04 15.99 2.99
CA TYR A 154 10.94 17.42 3.27
C TYR A 154 11.48 18.22 2.11
N GLY A 155 10.99 19.42 1.93
CA GLY A 155 11.47 20.34 0.92
C GLY A 155 11.81 21.71 1.49
N GLN A 156 12.82 22.35 0.94
CA GLN A 156 13.15 23.74 1.21
C GLN A 156 13.31 24.48 -0.10
N ALA A 157 12.48 25.48 -0.32
CA ALA A 157 12.61 26.43 -1.42
C ALA A 157 13.38 27.67 -0.96
N VAL A 158 14.21 28.21 -1.84
CA VAL A 158 15.05 29.37 -1.56
C VAL A 158 14.57 30.54 -2.42
N GLY A 159 14.27 31.65 -1.74
CA GLY A 159 13.85 32.89 -2.39
C GLY A 159 15.00 33.53 -3.14
N LYS A 160 14.68 34.23 -4.21
CA LYS A 160 15.65 35.05 -4.96
C LYS A 160 15.01 36.37 -5.38
N ALA A 161 15.86 37.37 -5.64
CA ALA A 161 15.38 38.67 -6.08
C ALA A 161 14.71 38.61 -7.47
N GLY A 162 13.68 39.45 -7.66
CA GLY A 162 13.04 39.63 -8.96
C GLY A 162 11.95 38.58 -9.29
N LEU A 163 11.55 37.75 -8.35
CA LEU A 163 10.43 36.83 -8.56
C LEU A 163 9.09 37.56 -8.60
N PRO A 164 8.32 37.49 -9.70
CA PRO A 164 6.97 38.02 -9.71
C PRO A 164 6.04 37.21 -8.79
N ALA A 165 4.95 37.84 -8.35
CA ALA A 165 3.90 37.12 -7.66
C ALA A 165 3.21 36.14 -8.65
N GLY A 166 2.92 34.94 -8.20
CA GLY A 166 2.33 33.89 -9.04
C GLY A 166 2.34 32.55 -8.36
N THR A 167 1.82 31.53 -9.04
CA THR A 167 1.89 30.14 -8.61
C THR A 167 3.09 29.47 -9.31
N TYR A 168 3.94 28.86 -8.54
CA TYR A 168 5.11 28.13 -9.02
C TYR A 168 4.92 26.65 -8.75
N THR A 169 5.13 25.82 -9.76
CA THR A 169 4.88 24.37 -9.68
C THR A 169 6.02 23.56 -10.27
N ASP A 170 6.17 22.33 -9.81
CA ASP A 170 7.03 21.31 -10.41
C ASP A 170 6.34 19.94 -10.30
N THR A 171 6.80 18.98 -11.08
CA THR A 171 6.34 17.59 -11.02
C THR A 171 7.54 16.68 -10.96
N ILE A 172 7.64 15.87 -9.92
CA ILE A 172 8.74 14.95 -9.67
C ILE A 172 8.27 13.53 -9.93
N ALA A 173 9.04 12.76 -10.71
CA ALA A 173 8.79 11.34 -10.87
C ALA A 173 9.31 10.57 -9.64
N VAL A 174 8.53 9.58 -9.20
CA VAL A 174 8.87 8.71 -8.06
C VAL A 174 8.64 7.26 -8.45
N GLU A 175 9.57 6.40 -8.05
CA GLU A 175 9.52 4.95 -8.29
C GLU A 175 9.53 4.21 -6.95
N LEU A 176 8.69 3.20 -6.82
CA LEU A 176 8.70 2.24 -5.71
C LEU A 176 9.14 0.88 -6.25
N THR A 177 10.18 0.32 -5.65
CA THR A 177 10.70 -1.03 -5.94
C THR A 177 10.56 -1.91 -4.70
N PHE A 178 10.17 -3.20 -4.85
CA PHE A 178 9.97 -4.15 -3.76
C PHE A 178 10.13 -5.59 -4.21
#